data_4064a348652c03b36575eb3238d8b475
#
_entry.id   4064a348652c03b36575eb3238d8b475
#
_cell.length_a   1.000
_cell.length_b   1.000
_cell.length_c   1.000
_cell.angle_alpha   90.00
_cell.angle_beta   90.00
_cell.angle_gamma   90.00
#
_symmetry.space_group_name_H-M   'P 1'
#
loop_
_entity.id
_entity.type
_entity.pdbx_description
1 polymer ?
#
loop_
_entity_poly.entity_id
_entity_poly.type
_entity_poly.pdbx_seq_one_letter_code
_entity_poly.pdbx_strand_id
1 'polypeptide(L)'
;GHNLSDVFSLLLALVAFRMAKLHATHHFTYGYKKATILISLANAMILLVAVGAILIESIYKLKHPEPVSGEAISWTAGIGILINGLTTWLLMRDRKKDLNVQGAFLHMMMDTLVSVGVVISGILISYTGWNWIDSIISLLIAAVILFSTFGLLKESLFLSIDAVPSSVHLENIQQEIEALPQVKSWHHLHIWGI
;
A
#
# COMPACT_ATOMS: atom_id res chain seq x y z
N GLY A 1 3.45 1.37 -19.17
CA GLY A 1 3.85 0.47 -18.08
C GLY A 1 2.95 0.51 -16.85
N HIS A 2 2.39 1.67 -16.48
CA HIS A 2 1.58 1.80 -15.25
C HIS A 2 0.34 0.90 -15.26
N ASN A 3 -0.48 0.91 -16.28
CA ASN A 3 -1.73 0.14 -16.35
C ASN A 3 -1.58 -1.37 -16.11
N LEU A 4 -0.43 -1.97 -16.45
CA LEU A 4 -0.17 -3.40 -16.20
C LEU A 4 0.11 -3.67 -14.72
N SER A 5 0.86 -2.80 -14.06
CA SER A 5 1.13 -2.88 -12.62
C SER A 5 -0.15 -2.72 -11.80
N ASP A 6 -1.02 -1.80 -12.23
CA ASP A 6 -2.30 -1.50 -11.58
C ASP A 6 -3.24 -2.70 -11.64
N VAL A 7 -3.41 -3.29 -12.84
CA VAL A 7 -4.20 -4.51 -13.03
C VAL A 7 -3.64 -5.66 -12.21
N PHE A 8 -2.32 -5.81 -12.16
CA PHE A 8 -1.67 -6.88 -11.41
C PHE A 8 -1.88 -6.74 -9.89
N SER A 9 -1.72 -5.55 -9.33
CA SER A 9 -1.98 -5.27 -7.91
C SER A 9 -3.43 -5.52 -7.52
N LEU A 10 -4.39 -5.10 -8.35
CA LEU A 10 -5.80 -5.35 -8.12
C LEU A 10 -6.15 -6.84 -8.22
N LEU A 11 -5.54 -7.56 -9.17
CA LEU A 11 -5.69 -9.02 -9.29
C LEU A 11 -5.14 -9.74 -8.05
N LEU A 12 -3.98 -9.33 -7.55
CA LEU A 12 -3.42 -9.88 -6.31
C LEU A 12 -4.36 -9.66 -5.13
N ALA A 13 -4.92 -8.45 -4.97
CA ALA A 13 -5.88 -8.15 -3.93
C ALA A 13 -7.17 -9.00 -4.06
N LEU A 14 -7.66 -9.21 -5.28
CA LEU A 14 -8.83 -10.06 -5.54
C LEU A 14 -8.53 -11.54 -5.23
N VAL A 15 -7.36 -12.04 -5.60
CA VAL A 15 -6.91 -13.40 -5.29
C VAL A 15 -6.82 -13.57 -3.76
N ALA A 16 -6.20 -12.63 -3.05
CA ALA A 16 -6.12 -12.65 -1.60
C ALA A 16 -7.51 -12.72 -0.95
N PHE A 17 -8.42 -11.86 -1.40
CA PHE A 17 -9.80 -11.84 -0.89
C PHE A 17 -10.56 -13.16 -1.16
N ARG A 18 -10.34 -13.79 -2.31
CA ARG A 18 -10.90 -15.12 -2.59
C ARG A 18 -10.28 -16.19 -1.72
N MET A 19 -8.95 -16.18 -1.56
CA MET A 19 -8.24 -17.15 -0.71
C MET A 19 -8.65 -17.04 0.74
N ALA A 20 -8.86 -15.83 1.27
CA ALA A 20 -9.34 -15.61 2.63
C ALA A 20 -10.69 -16.28 2.93
N LYS A 21 -11.53 -16.48 1.90
CA LYS A 21 -12.86 -17.10 2.01
C LYS A 21 -12.87 -18.61 1.80
N LEU A 22 -11.75 -19.20 1.37
CA LEU A 22 -11.67 -20.64 1.17
C LEU A 22 -11.65 -21.36 2.53
N HIS A 23 -12.42 -22.46 2.58
CA HIS A 23 -12.50 -23.27 3.79
C HIS A 23 -11.19 -24.05 4.03
N ALA A 24 -10.95 -24.37 5.30
CA ALA A 24 -9.85 -25.26 5.68
C ALA A 24 -9.94 -26.60 4.96
N THR A 25 -8.79 -27.18 4.64
CA THR A 25 -8.65 -28.52 4.05
C THR A 25 -7.78 -29.39 4.95
N HIS A 26 -7.71 -30.69 4.67
CA HIS A 26 -6.85 -31.60 5.43
C HIS A 26 -5.35 -31.21 5.39
N HIS A 27 -4.90 -30.53 4.33
CA HIS A 27 -3.52 -30.06 4.21
C HIS A 27 -3.33 -28.65 4.77
N PHE A 28 -4.38 -27.82 4.76
CA PHE A 28 -4.36 -26.43 5.24
C PHE A 28 -5.43 -26.24 6.30
N THR A 29 -5.12 -26.69 7.51
CA THR A 29 -6.09 -26.73 8.63
C THR A 29 -6.56 -25.35 9.08
N TYR A 30 -5.75 -24.32 8.91
CA TYR A 30 -6.14 -22.90 9.11
C TYR A 30 -6.74 -22.23 7.87
N GLY A 31 -6.93 -23.01 6.77
CA GLY A 31 -7.31 -22.46 5.47
C GLY A 31 -6.13 -21.73 4.81
N TYR A 32 -6.46 -20.76 3.93
CA TYR A 32 -5.46 -20.04 3.15
C TYR A 32 -5.20 -18.61 3.67
N LYS A 33 -5.60 -18.31 4.90
CA LYS A 33 -5.47 -16.98 5.47
C LYS A 33 -4.02 -16.49 5.51
N LYS A 34 -3.07 -17.37 5.85
CA LYS A 34 -1.64 -17.03 5.85
C LYS A 34 -1.11 -16.69 4.44
N ALA A 35 -1.67 -17.27 3.39
CA ALA A 35 -1.32 -16.92 2.02
C ALA A 35 -1.71 -15.48 1.67
N THR A 36 -2.74 -14.93 2.30
CA THR A 36 -3.11 -13.51 2.09
C THR A 36 -2.06 -12.54 2.61
N ILE A 37 -1.34 -12.90 3.68
CA ILE A 37 -0.21 -12.13 4.22
C ILE A 37 0.94 -12.11 3.21
N LEU A 38 1.26 -13.27 2.60
CA LEU A 38 2.29 -13.37 1.56
C LEU A 38 1.94 -12.56 0.31
N ILE A 39 0.66 -12.54 -0.07
CA ILE A 39 0.18 -11.73 -1.19
C ILE A 39 0.33 -10.23 -0.87
N SER A 40 0.00 -9.82 0.36
CA SER A 40 0.21 -8.45 0.82
C SER A 40 1.70 -8.06 0.80
N LEU A 41 2.58 -8.96 1.22
CA LEU A 41 4.03 -8.76 1.16
C LEU A 41 4.50 -8.57 -0.29
N ALA A 42 4.05 -9.43 -1.22
CA ALA A 42 4.36 -9.30 -2.64
C ALA A 42 3.88 -7.97 -3.22
N ASN A 43 2.65 -7.55 -2.87
CA ASN A 43 2.09 -6.26 -3.31
C ASN A 43 2.89 -5.07 -2.76
N ALA A 44 3.32 -5.12 -1.49
CA ALA A 44 4.18 -4.10 -0.90
C ALA A 44 5.54 -3.99 -1.62
N MET A 45 6.13 -5.11 -2.02
CA MET A 45 7.36 -5.10 -2.81
C MET A 45 7.18 -4.48 -4.20
N ILE A 46 6.07 -4.79 -4.88
CA ILE A 46 5.73 -4.19 -6.18
C ILE A 46 5.58 -2.67 -6.05
N LEU A 47 4.83 -2.21 -5.03
CA LEU A 47 4.68 -0.79 -4.73
C LEU A 47 6.03 -0.11 -4.47
N LEU A 48 6.92 -0.76 -3.73
CA LEU A 48 8.25 -0.22 -3.43
C LEU A 48 9.09 -0.05 -4.70
N VAL A 49 9.03 -1.01 -5.63
CA VAL A 49 9.70 -0.93 -6.94
C VAL A 49 9.12 0.23 -7.76
N ALA A 50 7.80 0.38 -7.79
CA ALA A 50 7.13 1.46 -8.52
C ALA A 50 7.52 2.84 -7.97
N VAL A 51 7.51 3.01 -6.65
CA VAL A 51 7.95 4.27 -5.99
C VAL A 51 9.43 4.54 -6.25
N GLY A 52 10.27 3.51 -6.21
CA GLY A 52 11.68 3.62 -6.55
C GLY A 52 11.91 4.11 -7.98
N ALA A 53 11.12 3.62 -8.94
CA ALA A 53 11.17 4.11 -10.32
C ALA A 53 10.78 5.59 -10.43
N ILE A 54 9.71 6.02 -9.73
CA ILE A 54 9.30 7.44 -9.69
C ILE A 54 10.41 8.31 -9.09
N LEU A 55 11.06 7.87 -8.01
CA LEU A 55 12.17 8.60 -7.40
C LEU A 55 13.33 8.78 -8.37
N ILE A 56 13.75 7.71 -9.04
CA ILE A 56 14.85 7.77 -10.01
C ILE A 56 14.51 8.70 -11.18
N GLU A 57 13.28 8.56 -11.73
CA GLU A 57 12.81 9.41 -12.82
C GLU A 57 12.74 10.90 -12.41
N SER A 58 12.23 11.19 -11.21
CA SER A 58 12.12 12.56 -10.69
C SER A 58 13.51 13.19 -10.47
N ILE A 59 14.48 12.42 -9.95
CA ILE A 59 15.87 12.89 -9.80
C ILE A 59 16.51 13.13 -11.17
N TYR A 60 16.26 12.28 -12.15
CA TYR A 60 16.78 12.44 -13.51
C TYR A 60 16.21 13.71 -14.16
N LYS A 61 14.88 13.90 -14.10
CA LYS A 61 14.19 15.10 -14.62
C LYS A 61 14.62 16.39 -13.91
N LEU A 62 14.99 16.32 -12.64
CA LEU A 62 15.52 17.48 -11.92
C LEU A 62 16.87 17.96 -12.50
N LYS A 63 17.71 17.01 -12.94
CA LYS A 63 19.00 17.31 -13.57
C LYS A 63 18.87 17.69 -15.06
N HIS A 64 17.85 17.16 -15.74
CA HIS A 64 17.58 17.35 -17.15
C HIS A 64 16.11 17.75 -17.33
N PRO A 65 15.74 19.00 -17.01
CA PRO A 65 14.35 19.45 -17.12
C PRO A 65 13.86 19.34 -18.56
N GLU A 66 12.85 18.51 -18.79
CA GLU A 66 12.15 18.43 -20.08
C GLU A 66 10.95 19.36 -20.09
N PRO A 67 10.60 19.96 -21.24
CA PRO A 67 9.40 20.77 -21.34
C PRO A 67 8.16 19.88 -21.15
N VAL A 68 7.37 20.19 -20.13
CA VAL A 68 6.10 19.51 -19.88
C VAL A 68 5.07 20.06 -20.87
N SER A 69 4.59 19.24 -21.80
CA SER A 69 3.55 19.62 -22.73
C SER A 69 2.19 19.68 -22.03
N GLY A 70 1.68 20.89 -21.78
CA GLY A 70 0.42 21.11 -21.06
C GLY A 70 -0.84 20.50 -21.70
N GLU A 71 -0.80 20.16 -23.00
CA GLU A 71 -1.94 19.60 -23.73
C GLU A 71 -2.21 18.10 -23.44
N ALA A 72 -1.18 17.34 -23.06
CA ALA A 72 -1.32 15.91 -22.75
C ALA A 72 -2.01 15.63 -21.40
N ILE A 73 -2.22 16.66 -20.59
CA ILE A 73 -2.66 16.55 -19.20
C ILE A 73 -4.20 16.41 -19.08
N SER A 74 -4.98 16.67 -20.15
CA SER A 74 -6.33 17.20 -19.92
C SER A 74 -7.41 16.19 -19.53
N TRP A 75 -7.72 15.20 -20.32
CA TRP A 75 -8.93 14.38 -20.05
C TRP A 75 -8.64 13.03 -19.44
N THR A 76 -7.57 12.37 -19.87
CA THR A 76 -7.19 11.05 -19.33
C THR A 76 -6.75 11.11 -17.88
N ALA A 77 -5.98 12.17 -17.52
CA ALA A 77 -5.59 12.41 -16.13
C ALA A 77 -6.80 12.73 -15.25
N GLY A 78 -7.74 13.55 -15.73
CA GLY A 78 -8.97 13.88 -15.00
C GLY A 78 -9.83 12.64 -14.71
N ILE A 79 -10.03 11.78 -15.69
CA ILE A 79 -10.77 10.51 -15.50
C ILE A 79 -10.02 9.59 -14.54
N GLY A 80 -8.69 9.48 -14.68
CA GLY A 80 -7.85 8.70 -13.77
C GLY A 80 -7.96 9.18 -12.32
N ILE A 81 -7.88 10.51 -12.09
CA ILE A 81 -8.04 11.10 -10.76
C ILE A 81 -9.41 10.75 -10.17
N LEU A 82 -10.48 10.84 -10.94
CA LEU A 82 -11.83 10.54 -10.47
C LEU A 82 -11.98 9.07 -10.09
N ILE A 83 -11.56 8.15 -10.96
CA ILE A 83 -11.69 6.71 -10.72
C ILE A 83 -10.80 6.26 -9.55
N ASN A 84 -9.51 6.59 -9.60
CA ASN A 84 -8.57 6.19 -8.57
C ASN A 84 -8.83 6.89 -7.25
N GLY A 85 -9.22 8.17 -7.28
CA GLY A 85 -9.60 8.94 -6.09
C GLY A 85 -10.85 8.39 -5.42
N LEU A 86 -11.89 8.06 -6.19
CA LEU A 86 -13.10 7.43 -5.66
C LEU A 86 -12.80 6.05 -5.07
N THR A 87 -12.00 5.24 -5.76
CA THR A 87 -11.58 3.93 -5.27
C THR A 87 -10.76 4.06 -3.98
N THR A 88 -9.83 5.00 -3.93
CA THR A 88 -9.04 5.33 -2.73
C THR A 88 -9.96 5.71 -1.56
N TRP A 89 -10.95 6.56 -1.81
CA TRP A 89 -11.91 6.97 -0.79
C TRP A 89 -12.76 5.80 -0.27
N LEU A 90 -13.20 4.91 -1.14
CA LEU A 90 -13.96 3.71 -0.76
C LEU A 90 -13.12 2.75 0.08
N LEU A 91 -11.84 2.54 -0.27
CA LEU A 91 -10.93 1.64 0.45
C LEU A 91 -10.44 2.24 1.78
N MET A 92 -10.52 3.55 1.95
CA MET A 92 -9.99 4.26 3.12
C MET A 92 -10.57 3.75 4.44
N ARG A 93 -11.82 3.32 4.45
CA ARG A 93 -12.53 2.87 5.66
C ARG A 93 -11.98 1.53 6.18
N ASP A 94 -11.66 0.61 5.29
CA ASP A 94 -11.30 -0.76 5.66
C ASP A 94 -9.79 -1.04 5.60
N ARG A 95 -8.96 -0.08 5.14
CA ARG A 95 -7.50 -0.21 4.98
C ARG A 95 -6.75 -0.62 6.25
N LYS A 96 -7.29 -0.29 7.44
CA LYS A 96 -6.66 -0.63 8.73
C LYS A 96 -7.00 -2.03 9.22
N LYS A 97 -7.95 -2.72 8.57
CA LYS A 97 -8.44 -4.03 9.00
C LYS A 97 -7.81 -5.18 8.23
N ASP A 98 -7.32 -4.91 7.02
CA ASP A 98 -6.79 -5.93 6.12
C ASP A 98 -5.60 -5.37 5.33
N LEU A 99 -4.47 -6.09 5.36
CA LEU A 99 -3.24 -5.69 4.69
C LEU A 99 -3.38 -5.63 3.15
N ASN A 100 -4.23 -6.48 2.57
CA ASN A 100 -4.45 -6.47 1.12
C ASN A 100 -5.29 -5.26 0.72
N VAL A 101 -6.28 -4.87 1.54
CA VAL A 101 -7.05 -3.64 1.37
C VAL A 101 -6.12 -2.43 1.55
N GLN A 102 -5.21 -2.47 2.51
CA GLN A 102 -4.20 -1.43 2.70
C GLN A 102 -3.27 -1.31 1.49
N GLY A 103 -2.81 -2.43 0.94
CA GLY A 103 -1.99 -2.45 -0.28
C GLY A 103 -2.71 -1.86 -1.48
N ALA A 104 -3.96 -2.27 -1.73
CA ALA A 104 -4.80 -1.72 -2.80
C ALA A 104 -5.07 -0.22 -2.60
N PHE A 105 -5.34 0.21 -1.37
CA PHE A 105 -5.51 1.62 -1.01
C PHE A 105 -4.25 2.43 -1.32
N LEU A 106 -3.06 1.96 -0.92
CA LEU A 106 -1.80 2.65 -1.18
C LEU A 106 -1.52 2.76 -2.68
N HIS A 107 -1.80 1.71 -3.45
CA HIS A 107 -1.63 1.71 -4.89
C HIS A 107 -2.53 2.77 -5.56
N MET A 108 -3.83 2.74 -5.29
CA MET A 108 -4.79 3.71 -5.84
C MET A 108 -4.50 5.13 -5.37
N MET A 109 -4.03 5.30 -4.14
CA MET A 109 -3.61 6.59 -3.60
C MET A 109 -2.37 7.12 -4.33
N MET A 110 -1.39 6.27 -4.62
CA MET A 110 -0.21 6.62 -5.41
C MET A 110 -0.62 7.17 -6.78
N ASP A 111 -1.45 6.43 -7.51
CA ASP A 111 -1.90 6.83 -8.85
C ASP A 111 -2.69 8.15 -8.82
N THR A 112 -3.54 8.33 -7.79
CA THR A 112 -4.27 9.59 -7.59
C THR A 112 -3.32 10.74 -7.32
N LEU A 113 -2.36 10.58 -6.39
CA LEU A 113 -1.41 11.64 -6.01
C LEU A 113 -0.49 12.01 -7.15
N VAL A 114 0.02 11.03 -7.92
CA VAL A 114 0.84 11.29 -9.10
C VAL A 114 0.04 12.06 -10.14
N SER A 115 -1.19 11.66 -10.43
CA SER A 115 -2.06 12.34 -11.39
C SER A 115 -2.41 13.78 -10.96
N VAL A 116 -2.74 13.98 -9.68
CA VAL A 116 -2.99 15.32 -9.11
C VAL A 116 -1.70 16.15 -9.14
N GLY A 117 -0.56 15.57 -8.82
CA GLY A 117 0.75 16.23 -8.90
C GLY A 117 1.06 16.74 -10.30
N VAL A 118 0.83 15.90 -11.32
CA VAL A 118 1.00 16.28 -12.73
C VAL A 118 0.11 17.46 -13.12
N VAL A 119 -1.16 17.49 -12.68
CA VAL A 119 -2.07 18.61 -12.94
C VAL A 119 -1.58 19.88 -12.25
N ILE A 120 -1.20 19.78 -10.97
CA ILE A 120 -0.70 20.93 -10.21
C ILE A 120 0.60 21.45 -10.82
N SER A 121 1.55 20.57 -11.14
CA SER A 121 2.82 20.97 -11.76
C SER A 121 2.59 21.62 -13.11
N GLY A 122 1.71 21.06 -13.94
CA GLY A 122 1.35 21.64 -15.24
C GLY A 122 0.78 23.05 -15.13
N ILE A 123 -0.14 23.28 -14.17
CA ILE A 123 -0.69 24.62 -13.90
C ILE A 123 0.42 25.59 -13.46
N LEU A 124 1.24 25.19 -12.49
CA LEU A 124 2.32 26.04 -11.97
C LEU A 124 3.36 26.36 -13.05
N ILE A 125 3.74 25.38 -13.88
CA ILE A 125 4.68 25.57 -14.99
C ILE A 125 4.12 26.52 -16.03
N SER A 126 2.82 26.45 -16.34
CA SER A 126 2.19 27.35 -17.31
C SER A 126 2.24 28.83 -16.88
N TYR A 127 2.23 29.11 -15.56
CA TYR A 127 2.34 30.48 -15.03
C TYR A 127 3.79 30.93 -14.81
N THR A 128 4.69 30.02 -14.42
CA THR A 128 6.05 30.35 -13.97
C THR A 128 7.12 30.07 -15.03
N GLY A 129 6.86 29.12 -15.94
CA GLY A 129 7.86 28.60 -16.89
C GLY A 129 8.91 27.69 -16.26
N TRP A 130 8.80 27.32 -14.97
CA TRP A 130 9.81 26.56 -14.23
C TRP A 130 9.57 25.05 -14.31
N ASN A 131 10.20 24.39 -15.25
CA ASN A 131 10.01 22.93 -15.49
C ASN A 131 10.46 22.03 -14.34
N TRP A 132 11.34 22.50 -13.44
CA TRP A 132 11.79 21.72 -12.28
C TRP A 132 10.70 21.48 -11.21
N ILE A 133 9.59 22.24 -11.25
CA ILE A 133 8.47 22.11 -10.32
C ILE A 133 7.87 20.70 -10.36
N ASP A 134 7.72 20.12 -11.55
CA ASP A 134 7.21 18.76 -11.72
C ASP A 134 8.05 17.73 -10.96
N SER A 135 9.37 17.83 -11.08
CA SER A 135 10.29 16.92 -10.38
C SER A 135 10.22 17.05 -8.87
N ILE A 136 10.06 18.27 -8.33
CA ILE A 136 9.95 18.49 -6.88
C ILE A 136 8.62 17.92 -6.35
N ILE A 137 7.52 18.18 -7.04
CA ILE A 137 6.20 17.65 -6.65
C ILE A 137 6.24 16.11 -6.68
N SER A 138 6.80 15.51 -7.74
CA SER A 138 6.94 14.06 -7.86
C SER A 138 7.82 13.47 -6.74
N LEU A 139 8.92 14.11 -6.37
CA LEU A 139 9.77 13.70 -5.26
C LEU A 139 9.03 13.73 -3.92
N LEU A 140 8.26 14.78 -3.66
CA LEU A 140 7.46 14.90 -2.43
C LEU A 140 6.40 13.80 -2.36
N ILE A 141 5.68 13.55 -3.46
CA ILE A 141 4.69 12.49 -3.54
C ILE A 141 5.36 11.13 -3.32
N ALA A 142 6.45 10.85 -4.00
CA ALA A 142 7.19 9.60 -3.86
C ALA A 142 7.68 9.38 -2.43
N ALA A 143 8.15 10.42 -1.72
CA ALA A 143 8.56 10.32 -0.33
C ALA A 143 7.38 9.91 0.59
N VAL A 144 6.22 10.55 0.44
CA VAL A 144 5.01 10.22 1.23
C VAL A 144 4.59 8.75 1.02
N ILE A 145 4.59 8.30 -0.24
CA ILE A 145 4.19 6.94 -0.59
C ILE A 145 5.23 5.93 -0.10
N LEU A 146 6.53 6.26 -0.20
CA LEU A 146 7.61 5.41 0.29
C LEU A 146 7.44 5.11 1.79
N PHE A 147 7.21 6.13 2.62
CA PHE A 147 6.99 5.94 4.05
C PHE A 147 5.78 5.06 4.35
N SER A 148 4.68 5.28 3.64
CA SER A 148 3.46 4.49 3.81
C SER A 148 3.63 3.03 3.37
N THR A 149 4.30 2.83 2.23
CA THR A 149 4.58 1.49 1.68
C THR A 149 5.57 0.72 2.56
N PHE A 150 6.55 1.41 3.15
CA PHE A 150 7.49 0.78 4.08
C PHE A 150 6.79 0.27 5.34
N GLY A 151 5.78 0.99 5.84
CA GLY A 151 4.92 0.53 6.93
C GLY A 151 4.21 -0.78 6.59
N LEU A 152 3.56 -0.85 5.41
CA LEU A 152 2.89 -2.05 4.92
C LEU A 152 3.89 -3.23 4.73
N LEU A 153 5.06 -2.95 4.15
CA LEU A 153 6.10 -3.97 3.94
C LEU A 153 6.55 -4.57 5.27
N LYS A 154 6.85 -3.72 6.25
CA LYS A 154 7.29 -4.13 7.59
C LYS A 154 6.23 -5.00 8.27
N GLU A 155 4.98 -4.57 8.27
CA GLU A 155 3.88 -5.29 8.90
C GLU A 155 3.63 -6.64 8.22
N SER A 156 3.58 -6.67 6.88
CA SER A 156 3.43 -7.90 6.10
C SER A 156 4.59 -8.88 6.32
N LEU A 157 5.82 -8.37 6.39
CA LEU A 157 7.00 -9.18 6.66
C LEU A 157 6.93 -9.79 8.08
N PHE A 158 6.61 -8.99 9.09
CA PHE A 158 6.53 -9.46 10.47
C PHE A 158 5.45 -10.54 10.63
N LEU A 159 4.27 -10.32 10.06
CA LEU A 159 3.20 -11.31 10.11
C LEU A 159 3.53 -12.57 9.30
N SER A 160 4.34 -12.47 8.24
CA SER A 160 4.77 -13.63 7.47
C SER A 160 5.70 -14.58 8.25
N ILE A 161 6.43 -14.04 9.24
CA ILE A 161 7.33 -14.78 10.15
C ILE A 161 6.73 -14.97 11.55
N ASP A 162 5.41 -15.00 11.64
CA ASP A 162 4.68 -15.30 12.87
C ASP A 162 4.86 -14.28 14.01
N ALA A 163 5.12 -13.01 13.69
CA ALA A 163 5.13 -11.95 14.69
C ALA A 163 3.70 -11.70 15.24
N VAL A 164 3.67 -11.17 16.46
CA VAL A 164 2.41 -10.73 17.09
C VAL A 164 1.81 -9.60 16.27
N PRO A 165 0.51 -9.67 15.91
CA PRO A 165 -0.16 -8.58 15.20
C PRO A 165 -0.09 -7.26 15.98
N SER A 166 0.09 -6.14 15.28
CA SER A 166 0.21 -4.80 15.89
C SER A 166 -1.04 -4.36 16.66
N SER A 167 -2.19 -4.98 16.40
CA SER A 167 -3.44 -4.75 17.11
C SER A 167 -3.55 -5.49 18.45
N VAL A 168 -2.61 -6.38 18.76
CA VAL A 168 -2.63 -7.23 19.96
C VAL A 168 -1.61 -6.72 20.98
N HIS A 169 -2.10 -6.39 22.17
CA HIS A 169 -1.27 -6.00 23.31
C HIS A 169 -1.03 -7.22 24.22
N LEU A 170 0.18 -7.75 24.17
CA LEU A 170 0.58 -8.94 24.95
C LEU A 170 0.31 -8.79 26.44
N GLU A 171 0.62 -7.61 27.00
CA GLU A 171 0.45 -7.32 28.43
C GLU A 171 -1.00 -7.47 28.88
N ASN A 172 -1.97 -7.05 28.05
CA ASN A 172 -3.38 -7.18 28.38
C ASN A 172 -3.81 -8.64 28.40
N ILE A 173 -3.34 -9.45 27.43
CA ILE A 173 -3.64 -10.89 27.37
C ILE A 173 -3.04 -11.62 28.56
N GLN A 174 -1.81 -11.28 28.93
CA GLN A 174 -1.14 -11.83 30.10
C GLN A 174 -1.94 -11.56 31.38
N GLN A 175 -2.35 -10.32 31.59
CA GLN A 175 -3.18 -9.91 32.75
C GLN A 175 -4.53 -10.64 32.77
N GLU A 176 -5.18 -10.80 31.61
CA GLU A 176 -6.44 -11.53 31.52
C GLU A 176 -6.25 -13.02 31.86
N ILE A 177 -5.18 -13.66 31.40
CA ILE A 177 -4.87 -15.05 31.72
C ILE A 177 -4.59 -15.23 33.22
N GLU A 178 -3.80 -14.32 33.81
CA GLU A 178 -3.46 -14.34 35.24
C GLU A 178 -4.66 -14.07 36.14
N ALA A 179 -5.66 -13.31 35.66
CA ALA A 179 -6.88 -13.04 36.39
C ALA A 179 -7.85 -14.24 36.43
N LEU A 180 -7.64 -15.30 35.63
CA LEU A 180 -8.50 -16.47 35.63
C LEU A 180 -8.25 -17.34 36.85
N PRO A 181 -9.27 -17.57 37.74
CA PRO A 181 -9.06 -18.33 38.99
C PRO A 181 -8.61 -19.79 38.80
N GLN A 182 -8.85 -20.34 37.61
CA GLN A 182 -8.49 -21.72 37.28
C GLN A 182 -7.03 -21.86 36.80
N VAL A 183 -6.36 -20.76 36.44
CA VAL A 183 -5.00 -20.73 35.95
C VAL A 183 -4.05 -20.53 37.14
N LYS A 184 -3.25 -21.57 37.46
CA LYS A 184 -2.25 -21.49 38.51
C LYS A 184 -0.92 -20.92 38.06
N SER A 185 -0.54 -21.19 36.82
CA SER A 185 0.67 -20.68 36.18
C SER A 185 0.55 -20.83 34.66
N TRP A 186 1.25 -20.04 33.93
CA TRP A 186 1.36 -20.15 32.47
C TRP A 186 2.80 -19.85 32.05
N HIS A 187 3.19 -20.39 30.87
CA HIS A 187 4.51 -20.17 30.29
C HIS A 187 4.44 -20.40 28.77
N HIS A 188 5.41 -19.86 28.03
CA HIS A 188 5.53 -20.01 26.57
C HIS A 188 4.29 -19.53 25.80
N LEU A 189 3.86 -18.29 26.08
CA LEU A 189 2.78 -17.68 25.31
C LEU A 189 3.25 -17.36 23.88
N HIS A 190 2.58 -17.93 22.89
CA HIS A 190 2.82 -17.68 21.47
C HIS A 190 1.55 -17.14 20.84
N ILE A 191 1.66 -16.00 20.13
CA ILE A 191 0.55 -15.34 19.43
C ILE A 191 1.04 -14.98 18.04
N TRP A 192 0.27 -15.32 17.03
CA TRP A 192 0.59 -15.02 15.63
C TRP A 192 -0.68 -14.65 14.84
N GLY A 193 -0.50 -13.93 13.71
CA GLY A 193 -1.56 -13.63 12.77
C GLY A 193 -1.81 -14.76 11.76
N ILE A 194 -3.09 -14.95 11.40
CA ILE A 194 -3.53 -15.89 10.35
C ILE A 194 -4.43 -15.21 9.32
#